data_56ed87420dddc6da9fc29ef3f3ff23f5
#
_entry.id   56ed87420dddc6da9fc29ef3f3ff23f5
#
_cell.length_a   1.000
_cell.length_b   1.000
_cell.length_c   1.000
_cell.angle_alpha   90.00
_cell.angle_beta   90.00
_cell.angle_gamma   90.00
#
_symmetry.space_group_name_H-M   'P 1'
#
loop_
_entity.id
_entity.type
_entity.pdbx_description
1 polymer ?
#
loop_
_entity_poly.entity_id
_entity_poly.type
_entity_poly.pdbx_seq_one_letter_code
_entity_poly.pdbx_strand_id
1 'polypeptide(L)'
;AAADEPFNKSKAMNAGARAARHSTLVLLDADGVLPPAFLARAMDCLVRGWEAVRPLRFLFLLDEPASHQFVHTGRVDGVRQVAAVQQNTPGMVTVIRRDSYAALGGHDERFAGWGGEDLEFLDRLQTRKLYPGSFLPAIHLWHSPAPQKASGHRNHELMLRIMAEPTANRVAQA
;
A
#
# COMPACT_ATOMS: atom_id res chain seq x y z
N ALA A 1 21.14 -6.57 4.02
CA ALA A 1 21.20 -5.12 4.02
C ALA A 1 22.28 -4.71 4.99
N ALA A 2 23.14 -3.73 4.63
CA ALA A 2 24.07 -3.15 5.58
C ALA A 2 23.26 -2.44 6.67
N ALA A 3 23.75 -2.46 7.92
CA ALA A 3 23.02 -2.00 9.10
C ALA A 3 22.61 -0.50 9.06
N ASP A 4 23.09 0.26 8.09
CA ASP A 4 22.87 1.71 7.94
C ASP A 4 21.95 2.11 6.77
N GLU A 5 21.50 1.16 5.92
CA GLU A 5 20.58 1.55 4.84
C GLU A 5 19.13 1.65 5.35
N PRO A 6 18.43 2.75 5.05
CA PRO A 6 17.02 2.88 5.41
C PRO A 6 16.20 1.80 4.72
N PHE A 7 15.19 1.27 5.41
CA PHE A 7 14.26 0.29 4.84
C PHE A 7 13.67 0.82 3.54
N ASN A 8 13.63 -0.02 2.51
CA ASN A 8 13.09 0.32 1.21
C ASN A 8 11.87 -0.57 0.91
N LYS A 9 10.67 -0.01 1.14
CA LYS A 9 9.39 -0.67 0.90
C LYS A 9 9.23 -1.08 -0.56
N SER A 10 9.63 -0.23 -1.49
CA SER A 10 9.55 -0.48 -2.94
C SER A 10 10.35 -1.74 -3.34
N LYS A 11 11.60 -1.85 -2.86
CA LYS A 11 12.41 -3.06 -3.07
C LYS A 11 11.76 -4.32 -2.50
N ALA A 12 11.18 -4.22 -1.30
CA ALA A 12 10.51 -5.34 -0.66
C ALA A 12 9.25 -5.77 -1.45
N MET A 13 8.42 -4.83 -1.88
CA MET A 13 7.24 -5.09 -2.71
C MET A 13 7.61 -5.73 -4.05
N ASN A 14 8.62 -5.21 -4.74
CA ASN A 14 9.10 -5.76 -6.00
C ASN A 14 9.68 -7.17 -5.83
N ALA A 15 10.46 -7.41 -4.78
CA ALA A 15 10.99 -8.74 -4.47
C ALA A 15 9.86 -9.74 -4.19
N GLY A 16 8.85 -9.35 -3.40
CA GLY A 16 7.67 -10.16 -3.14
C GLY A 16 6.88 -10.47 -4.41
N ALA A 17 6.69 -9.48 -5.28
CA ALA A 17 6.01 -9.66 -6.56
C ALA A 17 6.73 -10.64 -7.50
N ARG A 18 8.07 -10.58 -7.55
CA ARG A 18 8.89 -11.55 -8.31
C ARG A 18 8.79 -12.97 -7.75
N ALA A 19 8.77 -13.12 -6.43
CA ALA A 19 8.71 -14.41 -5.75
C ALA A 19 7.29 -15.04 -5.74
N ALA A 20 6.25 -14.24 -5.95
CA ALA A 20 4.87 -14.69 -5.92
C ALA A 20 4.58 -15.70 -7.05
N ARG A 21 3.76 -16.71 -6.79
CA ARG A 21 3.47 -17.82 -7.74
C ARG A 21 2.19 -17.60 -8.54
N HIS A 22 1.27 -16.78 -8.03
CA HIS A 22 -0.05 -16.59 -8.63
C HIS A 22 -0.10 -15.37 -9.54
N SER A 23 -1.09 -15.32 -10.41
CA SER A 23 -1.35 -14.21 -11.34
C SER A 23 -1.95 -12.97 -10.68
N THR A 24 -2.34 -13.06 -9.42
CA THR A 24 -2.85 -11.95 -8.61
C THR A 24 -1.90 -11.67 -7.46
N LEU A 25 -1.57 -10.41 -7.28
CA LEU A 25 -0.77 -9.92 -6.17
C LEU A 25 -1.66 -9.17 -5.16
N VAL A 26 -1.40 -9.39 -3.88
CA VAL A 26 -1.93 -8.57 -2.79
C VAL A 26 -0.74 -7.84 -2.19
N LEU A 27 -0.63 -6.56 -2.49
CA LEU A 27 0.37 -5.66 -1.92
C LEU A 27 -0.23 -5.12 -0.62
N LEU A 28 0.33 -5.48 0.52
CA LEU A 28 -0.21 -5.17 1.85
C LEU A 28 0.90 -4.76 2.79
N ASP A 29 0.69 -3.67 3.52
CA ASP A 29 1.58 -3.27 4.61
C ASP A 29 1.46 -4.27 5.78
N ALA A 30 2.57 -4.57 6.43
CA ALA A 30 2.66 -5.66 7.42
C ALA A 30 1.86 -5.39 8.71
N ASP A 31 1.53 -4.14 8.97
CA ASP A 31 0.75 -3.65 10.11
C ASP A 31 -0.75 -3.49 9.80
N GLY A 32 -1.13 -3.90 8.59
CA GLY A 32 -2.51 -3.83 8.10
C GLY A 32 -3.34 -5.06 8.43
N VAL A 33 -4.56 -4.84 8.96
CA VAL A 33 -5.55 -5.88 9.19
C VAL A 33 -6.77 -5.65 8.32
N LEU A 34 -7.11 -6.67 7.54
CA LEU A 34 -8.19 -6.62 6.57
C LEU A 34 -9.36 -7.50 7.03
N PRO A 35 -10.62 -7.13 6.73
CA PRO A 35 -11.76 -7.95 7.08
C PRO A 35 -11.78 -9.26 6.28
N PRO A 36 -12.42 -10.35 6.81
CA PRO A 36 -12.42 -11.66 6.16
C PRO A 36 -12.94 -11.67 4.72
N ALA A 37 -13.92 -10.81 4.40
CA ALA A 37 -14.50 -10.72 3.07
C ALA A 37 -13.63 -9.99 2.03
N PHE A 38 -12.50 -9.43 2.45
CA PHE A 38 -11.63 -8.60 1.62
C PHE A 38 -11.23 -9.30 0.32
N LEU A 39 -10.62 -10.48 0.44
CA LEU A 39 -10.04 -11.18 -0.71
C LEU A 39 -11.11 -11.59 -1.72
N ALA A 40 -12.22 -12.16 -1.25
CA ALA A 40 -13.33 -12.57 -2.11
C ALA A 40 -13.87 -11.39 -2.93
N ARG A 41 -14.14 -10.25 -2.27
CA ARG A 41 -14.66 -9.04 -2.94
C ARG A 41 -13.66 -8.44 -3.93
N ALA A 42 -12.37 -8.44 -3.60
CA ALA A 42 -11.34 -7.97 -4.52
C ALA A 42 -11.23 -8.90 -5.75
N MET A 43 -11.27 -10.21 -5.55
CA MET A 43 -11.24 -11.19 -6.63
C MET A 43 -12.46 -11.06 -7.56
N ASP A 44 -13.66 -10.82 -7.03
CA ASP A 44 -14.85 -10.55 -7.84
C ASP A 44 -14.66 -9.38 -8.81
N CYS A 45 -13.99 -8.31 -8.36
CA CYS A 45 -13.66 -7.19 -9.24
C CYS A 45 -12.71 -7.62 -10.36
N LEU A 46 -11.65 -8.39 -10.05
CA LEU A 46 -10.71 -8.85 -11.07
C LEU A 46 -11.36 -9.81 -12.08
N VAL A 47 -12.28 -10.68 -11.62
CA VAL A 47 -13.06 -11.58 -12.51
C VAL A 47 -13.94 -10.76 -13.47
N ARG A 48 -14.49 -9.64 -13.03
CA ARG A 48 -15.26 -8.70 -13.88
C ARG A 48 -14.39 -7.90 -14.86
N GLY A 49 -13.10 -8.21 -14.94
CA GLY A 49 -12.17 -7.63 -15.91
C GLY A 49 -11.48 -6.35 -15.46
N TRP A 50 -11.50 -6.01 -14.17
CA TRP A 50 -10.63 -4.98 -13.61
C TRP A 50 -9.20 -5.51 -13.49
N GLU A 51 -8.21 -4.64 -13.70
CA GLU A 51 -6.79 -5.00 -13.59
C GLU A 51 -6.27 -4.82 -12.17
N ALA A 52 -6.82 -3.86 -11.45
CA ALA A 52 -6.48 -3.57 -10.07
C ALA A 52 -7.68 -3.10 -9.25
N VAL A 53 -7.58 -3.29 -7.95
CA VAL A 53 -8.58 -2.89 -6.94
C VAL A 53 -7.86 -2.30 -5.74
N ARG A 54 -8.31 -1.12 -5.30
CA ARG A 54 -7.93 -0.52 -4.03
C ARG A 54 -9.14 -0.53 -3.11
N PRO A 55 -9.35 -1.61 -2.34
CA PRO A 55 -10.62 -1.83 -1.65
C PRO A 55 -10.82 -0.93 -0.43
N LEU A 56 -9.76 -0.32 0.07
CA LEU A 56 -9.76 0.44 1.31
C LEU A 56 -10.48 1.78 1.18
N ARG A 57 -11.55 1.97 1.96
CA ARG A 57 -12.26 3.25 2.09
C ARG A 57 -11.84 4.01 3.33
N PHE A 58 -11.80 3.34 4.47
CA PHE A 58 -11.44 3.91 5.76
C PHE A 58 -10.34 3.08 6.41
N LEU A 59 -9.32 3.75 6.92
CA LEU A 59 -8.24 3.17 7.69
C LEU A 59 -8.35 3.66 9.13
N PHE A 60 -8.62 2.74 10.05
CA PHE A 60 -8.69 3.00 11.47
C PHE A 60 -7.32 2.74 12.10
N LEU A 61 -6.65 3.80 12.53
CA LEU A 61 -5.38 3.70 13.20
C LEU A 61 -5.65 3.43 14.68
N LEU A 62 -5.24 2.27 15.17
CA LEU A 62 -5.34 1.93 16.59
C LEU A 62 -4.23 2.64 17.37
N ASP A 63 -4.52 2.93 18.64
CA ASP A 63 -3.47 3.28 19.60
C ASP A 63 -2.69 2.01 20.04
N GLU A 64 -1.63 2.20 20.82
CA GLU A 64 -0.77 1.11 21.27
C GLU A 64 -1.52 0.08 22.13
N PRO A 65 -2.30 0.46 23.14
CA PRO A 65 -3.08 -0.49 23.96
C PRO A 65 -4.07 -1.31 23.13
N ALA A 66 -4.81 -0.68 22.22
CA ALA A 66 -5.78 -1.36 21.36
C ALA A 66 -5.10 -2.33 20.38
N SER A 67 -3.94 -1.96 19.86
CA SER A 67 -3.13 -2.83 19.00
C SER A 67 -2.65 -4.06 19.77
N HIS A 68 -2.15 -3.89 20.98
CA HIS A 68 -1.75 -5.01 21.83
C HIS A 68 -2.93 -5.94 22.14
N GLN A 69 -4.09 -5.36 22.48
CA GLN A 69 -5.29 -6.15 22.72
C GLN A 69 -5.68 -6.95 21.47
N PHE A 70 -5.67 -6.31 20.29
CA PHE A 70 -5.99 -6.98 19.03
C PHE A 70 -5.05 -8.16 18.75
N VAL A 71 -3.74 -7.96 18.90
CA VAL A 71 -2.73 -9.02 18.67
C VAL A 71 -2.96 -10.23 19.59
N HIS A 72 -3.39 -10.00 20.84
CA HIS A 72 -3.65 -11.07 21.79
C HIS A 72 -4.98 -11.80 21.56
N THR A 73 -6.03 -11.07 21.14
CA THR A 73 -7.39 -11.61 21.10
C THR A 73 -7.88 -11.93 19.69
N GLY A 74 -7.23 -11.40 18.66
CA GLY A 74 -7.72 -11.43 17.28
C GLY A 74 -9.03 -10.67 17.07
N ARG A 75 -9.48 -9.89 18.06
CA ARG A 75 -10.80 -9.25 18.07
C ARG A 75 -10.68 -7.74 18.14
N VAL A 76 -11.56 -7.10 17.43
CA VAL A 76 -11.68 -5.63 17.37
C VAL A 76 -12.90 -5.15 18.19
N ASP A 77 -13.45 -6.01 19.04
CA ASP A 77 -14.64 -5.72 19.81
C ASP A 77 -14.42 -4.49 20.71
N GLY A 78 -15.24 -3.48 20.49
CA GLY A 78 -15.25 -2.31 21.34
C GLY A 78 -14.04 -1.39 21.18
N VAL A 79 -13.46 -1.28 19.99
CA VAL A 79 -12.40 -0.31 19.67
C VAL A 79 -12.90 1.12 19.94
N ARG A 80 -12.86 1.51 21.20
CA ARG A 80 -13.10 2.91 21.63
C ARG A 80 -11.85 3.78 21.51
N GLN A 81 -10.71 3.20 21.14
CA GLN A 81 -9.39 3.80 21.14
C GLN A 81 -8.80 3.83 19.73
N VAL A 82 -9.56 4.41 18.81
CA VAL A 82 -9.05 4.75 17.49
C VAL A 82 -8.33 6.09 17.60
N ALA A 83 -7.01 6.09 17.40
CA ALA A 83 -6.21 7.31 17.45
C ALA A 83 -6.53 8.26 16.30
N ALA A 84 -6.83 7.73 15.12
CA ALA A 84 -7.22 8.50 13.94
C ALA A 84 -7.97 7.63 12.93
N VAL A 85 -8.73 8.30 12.04
CA VAL A 85 -9.35 7.68 10.86
C VAL A 85 -8.84 8.40 9.63
N GLN A 86 -8.28 7.65 8.71
CA GLN A 86 -7.89 8.15 7.39
C GLN A 86 -8.85 7.65 6.32
N GLN A 87 -9.06 8.45 5.30
CA GLN A 87 -9.93 8.10 4.18
C GLN A 87 -9.14 8.14 2.87
N ASN A 88 -9.33 7.12 2.02
CA ASN A 88 -8.70 7.02 0.70
C ASN A 88 -7.17 7.17 0.72
N THR A 89 -6.52 6.64 1.76
CA THR A 89 -5.06 6.65 1.85
C THR A 89 -4.42 6.00 0.60
N PRO A 90 -3.31 6.53 0.09
CA PRO A 90 -2.66 5.99 -1.12
C PRO A 90 -2.04 4.61 -0.90
N GLY A 91 -1.55 4.34 0.30
CA GLY A 91 -0.91 3.08 0.67
C GLY A 91 -1.85 2.06 1.29
N MET A 92 -1.28 1.16 2.07
CA MET A 92 -1.86 0.11 2.89
C MET A 92 -2.20 -1.16 2.10
N VAL A 93 -3.08 -1.14 1.10
CA VAL A 93 -3.43 -2.34 0.33
C VAL A 93 -3.81 -2.03 -1.12
N THR A 94 -3.27 -2.84 -2.02
CA THR A 94 -3.68 -2.89 -3.43
C THR A 94 -3.71 -4.34 -3.88
N VAL A 95 -4.79 -4.74 -4.56
CA VAL A 95 -4.87 -6.03 -5.25
C VAL A 95 -4.76 -5.78 -6.74
N ILE A 96 -3.82 -6.45 -7.40
CA ILE A 96 -3.48 -6.17 -8.79
C ILE A 96 -3.12 -7.46 -9.54
N ARG A 97 -3.40 -7.53 -10.83
CA ARG A 97 -2.86 -8.57 -11.71
C ARG A 97 -1.35 -8.44 -11.80
N ARG A 98 -0.63 -9.55 -11.76
CA ARG A 98 0.84 -9.55 -11.83
C ARG A 98 1.36 -8.92 -13.12
N ASP A 99 0.73 -9.22 -14.25
CA ASP A 99 1.08 -8.65 -15.55
C ASP A 99 0.91 -7.14 -15.58
N SER A 100 -0.19 -6.63 -14.99
CA SER A 100 -0.42 -5.20 -14.86
C SER A 100 0.60 -4.53 -13.92
N TYR A 101 0.99 -5.21 -12.81
CA TYR A 101 2.04 -4.72 -11.93
C TYR A 101 3.40 -4.65 -12.64
N ALA A 102 3.75 -5.70 -13.38
CA ALA A 102 4.97 -5.74 -14.19
C ALA A 102 4.98 -4.66 -15.28
N ALA A 103 3.85 -4.49 -15.97
CA ALA A 103 3.72 -3.48 -17.02
C ALA A 103 3.72 -2.02 -16.49
N LEU A 104 3.54 -1.82 -15.18
CA LEU A 104 3.78 -0.55 -14.50
C LEU A 104 5.24 -0.37 -14.05
N GLY A 105 6.09 -1.41 -14.20
CA GLY A 105 7.47 -1.42 -13.69
C GLY A 105 7.59 -1.68 -12.19
N GLY A 106 6.51 -2.07 -11.52
CA GLY A 106 6.49 -2.26 -10.07
C GLY A 106 6.53 -0.94 -9.30
N HIS A 107 7.02 -0.98 -8.06
CA HIS A 107 7.29 0.22 -7.26
C HIS A 107 8.65 0.82 -7.61
N ASP A 108 8.75 2.14 -7.56
CA ASP A 108 10.01 2.85 -7.81
C ASP A 108 10.98 2.67 -6.63
N GLU A 109 12.07 1.95 -6.86
CA GLU A 109 13.05 1.60 -5.82
C GLU A 109 13.95 2.78 -5.40
N ARG A 110 13.82 3.96 -6.03
CA ARG A 110 14.53 5.17 -5.61
C ARG A 110 14.02 5.73 -4.28
N PHE A 111 12.78 5.38 -3.89
CA PHE A 111 12.22 5.73 -2.60
C PHE A 111 12.80 4.85 -1.49
N ALA A 112 13.75 5.37 -0.74
CA ALA A 112 14.34 4.72 0.43
C ALA A 112 13.94 5.47 1.71
N GLY A 113 13.50 4.73 2.72
CA GLY A 113 12.90 5.29 3.94
C GLY A 113 11.40 5.51 3.77
N TRP A 114 10.84 6.56 4.36
CA TRP A 114 9.41 6.78 4.43
C TRP A 114 8.92 7.85 3.44
N GLY A 115 7.82 7.54 2.75
CA GLY A 115 6.93 8.49 2.06
C GLY A 115 7.20 8.65 0.57
N GLY A 116 6.15 8.99 -0.16
CA GLY A 116 6.16 9.30 -1.59
C GLY A 116 5.92 8.12 -2.52
N GLU A 117 6.37 6.92 -2.16
CA GLU A 117 6.29 5.71 -2.99
C GLU A 117 4.87 5.28 -3.33
N ASP A 118 3.98 5.34 -2.35
CA ASP A 118 2.57 4.94 -2.54
C ASP A 118 1.81 5.92 -3.44
N LEU A 119 2.08 7.22 -3.32
CA LEU A 119 1.47 8.25 -4.17
C LEU A 119 1.95 8.13 -5.61
N GLU A 120 3.26 7.94 -5.80
CA GLU A 120 3.87 7.76 -7.11
C GLU A 120 3.33 6.49 -7.80
N PHE A 121 3.28 5.39 -7.07
CA PHE A 121 2.72 4.13 -7.59
C PHE A 121 1.23 4.28 -7.92
N LEU A 122 0.45 4.93 -7.06
CA LEU A 122 -0.97 5.18 -7.31
C LEU A 122 -1.20 5.99 -8.59
N ASP A 123 -0.37 6.99 -8.85
CA ASP A 123 -0.48 7.81 -10.06
C ASP A 123 -0.28 6.95 -11.33
N ARG A 124 0.75 6.08 -11.35
CA ARG A 124 0.92 5.12 -12.45
C ARG A 124 -0.20 4.09 -12.51
N LEU A 125 -0.68 3.62 -11.36
CA LEU A 125 -1.78 2.65 -11.28
C LEU A 125 -3.06 3.17 -11.93
N GLN A 126 -3.33 4.48 -11.88
CA GLN A 126 -4.49 5.10 -12.50
C GLN A 126 -4.48 5.00 -14.04
N THR A 127 -3.36 4.66 -14.66
CA THR A 127 -3.29 4.37 -16.10
C THR A 127 -3.85 3.00 -16.46
N ARG A 128 -4.13 2.15 -15.47
CA ARG A 128 -4.69 0.82 -15.63
C ARG A 128 -6.21 0.83 -15.40
N LYS A 129 -6.87 -0.25 -15.77
CA LYS A 129 -8.29 -0.45 -15.48
C LYS A 129 -8.49 -0.68 -13.98
N LEU A 130 -8.38 0.40 -13.23
CA LEU A 130 -8.53 0.43 -11.77
C LEU A 130 -10.01 0.48 -11.40
N TYR A 131 -10.45 -0.43 -10.50
CA TYR A 131 -11.82 -0.39 -9.98
C TYR A 131 -12.07 0.92 -9.23
N PRO A 132 -13.12 1.68 -9.60
CA PRO A 132 -13.32 3.05 -9.09
C PRO A 132 -13.83 3.11 -7.65
N GLY A 133 -14.28 1.98 -7.10
CA GLY A 133 -14.90 1.91 -5.77
C GLY A 133 -13.93 1.46 -4.69
N SER A 134 -14.01 2.11 -3.52
CA SER A 134 -13.40 1.64 -2.27
C SER A 134 -14.54 1.27 -1.30
N PHE A 135 -14.50 0.09 -0.71
CA PHE A 135 -15.69 -0.49 -0.08
C PHE A 135 -15.43 -1.17 1.27
N LEU A 136 -14.18 -1.19 1.75
CA LEU A 136 -13.84 -1.85 3.01
C LEU A 136 -13.21 -0.90 4.01
N PRO A 137 -13.51 -1.05 5.32
CA PRO A 137 -12.67 -0.57 6.38
C PRO A 137 -11.46 -1.49 6.54
N ALA A 138 -10.36 -0.95 7.03
CA ALA A 138 -9.22 -1.71 7.51
C ALA A 138 -8.68 -1.11 8.80
N ILE A 139 -7.83 -1.87 9.48
CA ILE A 139 -7.19 -1.45 10.71
C ILE A 139 -5.70 -1.35 10.44
N HIS A 140 -5.09 -0.31 10.99
CA HIS A 140 -3.65 -0.16 11.06
C HIS A 140 -3.23 -0.33 12.52
N LEU A 141 -2.40 -1.33 12.78
CA LEU A 141 -1.85 -1.56 14.11
C LEU A 141 -0.82 -0.48 14.44
N TRP A 142 -0.79 -0.09 15.68
CA TRP A 142 0.20 0.86 16.17
C TRP A 142 1.62 0.26 16.10
N HIS A 143 2.53 1.09 15.68
CA HIS A 143 3.98 0.86 15.79
C HIS A 143 4.68 2.19 16.04
N SER A 144 5.87 2.14 16.61
CA SER A 144 6.69 3.33 16.79
C SER A 144 6.93 4.02 15.44
N PRO A 145 6.84 5.36 15.36
CA PRO A 145 7.13 6.07 14.12
C PRO A 145 8.53 5.74 13.60
N ALA A 146 8.64 5.42 12.31
CA ALA A 146 9.95 5.22 11.70
C ALA A 146 10.80 6.50 11.85
N PRO A 147 12.08 6.40 12.24
CA PRO A 147 12.96 7.58 12.38
C PRO A 147 12.97 8.45 11.11
N GLN A 148 12.87 7.83 9.94
CA GLN A 148 12.86 8.50 8.65
C GLN A 148 11.58 9.34 8.40
N LYS A 149 10.53 9.15 9.20
CA LYS A 149 9.31 9.96 9.09
C LYS A 149 9.56 11.42 9.44
N ALA A 150 10.48 11.67 10.38
CA ALA A 150 10.91 13.02 10.74
C ALA A 150 11.76 13.71 9.63
N SER A 151 12.40 12.93 8.75
CA SER A 151 13.24 13.41 7.64
C SER A 151 12.59 13.26 6.26
N GLY A 152 11.26 13.10 6.20
CA GLY A 152 10.49 12.78 5.00
C GLY A 152 10.56 13.79 3.83
N HIS A 153 11.20 14.94 4.02
CA HIS A 153 11.37 15.96 2.97
C HIS A 153 12.09 15.42 1.72
N ARG A 154 13.09 14.54 1.88
CA ARG A 154 13.83 13.98 0.75
C ARG A 154 12.95 13.19 -0.22
N ASN A 155 12.11 12.29 0.30
CA ASN A 155 11.21 11.51 -0.54
C ASN A 155 10.07 12.34 -1.11
N HIS A 156 9.62 13.36 -0.40
CA HIS A 156 8.66 14.33 -0.92
C HIS A 156 9.22 15.10 -2.13
N GLU A 157 10.43 15.62 -2.04
CA GLU A 157 11.10 16.31 -3.15
C GLU A 157 11.38 15.36 -4.33
N LEU A 158 11.78 14.12 -4.03
CA LEU A 158 11.96 13.09 -5.06
C LEU A 158 10.63 12.82 -5.77
N MET A 159 9.55 12.64 -5.03
CA MET A 159 8.21 12.42 -5.57
C MET A 159 7.79 13.57 -6.50
N LEU A 160 7.93 14.82 -6.05
CA LEU A 160 7.58 15.98 -6.86
C LEU A 160 8.37 16.03 -8.16
N ARG A 161 9.68 15.73 -8.13
CA ARG A 161 10.51 15.67 -9.33
C ARG A 161 10.07 14.58 -10.29
N ILE A 162 9.79 13.37 -9.76
CA ILE A 162 9.35 12.24 -10.57
C ILE A 162 7.97 12.53 -11.19
N MET A 163 7.03 13.04 -10.40
CA MET A 163 5.67 13.30 -10.85
C MET A 163 5.55 14.56 -11.74
N ALA A 164 6.60 15.37 -11.85
CA ALA A 164 6.66 16.44 -12.86
C ALA A 164 6.79 15.88 -14.28
N GLU A 165 7.27 14.64 -14.44
CA GLU A 165 7.27 13.94 -15.72
C GLU A 165 5.89 13.34 -15.99
N PRO A 166 5.35 13.42 -17.23
CA PRO A 166 4.06 12.82 -17.57
C PRO A 166 4.00 11.33 -17.22
N THR A 167 2.91 10.89 -16.60
CA THR A 167 2.74 9.51 -16.12
C THR A 167 2.95 8.47 -17.22
N ALA A 168 2.49 8.76 -18.45
CA ALA A 168 2.67 7.85 -19.59
C ALA A 168 4.16 7.60 -19.92
N ASN A 169 5.02 8.61 -19.79
CA ASN A 169 6.46 8.48 -20.03
C ASN A 169 7.10 7.61 -18.94
N ARG A 170 6.71 7.83 -17.69
CA ARG A 170 7.22 7.05 -16.54
C ARG A 170 6.85 5.58 -16.63
N VAL A 171 5.64 5.27 -17.12
CA VAL A 171 5.22 3.88 -17.38
C VAL A 171 5.97 3.27 -18.55
N ALA A 172 6.27 4.04 -19.61
CA ALA A 172 6.99 3.53 -20.77
C ALA A 172 8.49 3.25 -20.50
N GLN A 173 9.06 3.86 -19.44
CA GLN A 173 10.45 3.70 -19.04
C GLN A 173 10.65 2.60 -17.97
N ALA A 174 9.57 2.07 -17.40
CA ALA A 174 9.56 1.08 -16.34
C ALA A 174 9.54 -0.34 -16.92
#